data_09d601793af1a19e5fc69720bc30c8c0
#
_entry.id   09d601793af1a19e5fc69720bc30c8c0
#
_cell.length_a   1.000
_cell.length_b   1.000
_cell.length_c   1.000
_cell.angle_alpha   90.00
_cell.angle_beta   90.00
_cell.angle_gamma   90.00
#
_symmetry.space_group_name_H-M   'P 1'
#
loop_
_entity.id
_entity.type
_entity.pdbx_description
1 polymer ?
#
loop_
_entity_poly.entity_id
_entity_poly.type
_entity_poly.pdbx_seq_one_letter_code
_entity_poly.pdbx_strand_id
1 'polypeptide(L)'
;WGRKASPITDTRSKYERGRDILVEISGIPADAPKADYAILAPEIEVFLKEHLFADLFERDVLTYAERELTTVAVIASLGKGVEPMLKGHMGIALNVGITPDELRSVLAIVEKNIGRGEADGGRLALNEVLQSKGLTTAPEAPAVTIGNGVKKQKVTFHNRFLIDMVGDLYFPANYSPAKKYAAIIVGHPFGGVKEQTSGLHARKLAEIGYVTLAFDASYYGESGGYPRRMESPEVRVDDFSAAVDFL
;
A
#
# COMPACT_ATOMS: atom_id res chain seq x y z
N TRP A 1 -31.06 12.16 16.48
CA TRP A 1 -31.21 10.86 15.84
C TRP A 1 -30.84 11.02 14.37
N GLY A 2 -30.02 10.09 13.82
CA GLY A 2 -29.57 10.15 12.45
C GLY A 2 -30.66 9.88 11.39
N ARG A 3 -30.29 9.98 10.11
CA ARG A 3 -31.17 9.65 8.98
C ARG A 3 -31.59 8.19 9.04
N LYS A 4 -32.89 7.92 8.77
CA LYS A 4 -33.40 6.54 8.64
C LYS A 4 -33.14 6.06 7.19
N ALA A 5 -32.87 4.75 7.08
CA ALA A 5 -32.79 4.12 5.74
C ALA A 5 -34.15 4.16 5.03
N SER A 6 -34.10 4.27 3.72
CA SER A 6 -35.29 4.10 2.87
C SER A 6 -35.81 2.65 2.95
N PRO A 7 -37.11 2.42 2.77
CA PRO A 7 -37.65 1.06 2.65
C PRO A 7 -37.04 0.33 1.44
N ILE A 8 -36.67 -0.94 1.62
CA ILE A 8 -36.23 -1.81 0.55
C ILE A 8 -37.49 -2.25 -0.23
N THR A 9 -37.53 -1.96 -1.51
CA THR A 9 -38.67 -2.27 -2.41
C THR A 9 -38.42 -3.51 -3.28
N ASP A 10 -37.19 -4.01 -3.36
CA ASP A 10 -36.82 -5.22 -4.08
C ASP A 10 -37.42 -6.46 -3.39
N THR A 11 -38.23 -7.21 -4.08
CA THR A 11 -38.95 -8.39 -3.54
C THR A 11 -38.20 -9.70 -3.67
N ARG A 12 -37.01 -9.69 -4.28
CA ARG A 12 -36.14 -10.88 -4.37
C ARG A 12 -35.69 -11.33 -2.98
N SER A 13 -35.21 -12.56 -2.89
CA SER A 13 -34.67 -13.08 -1.62
C SER A 13 -33.48 -12.23 -1.15
N LYS A 14 -33.24 -12.20 0.17
CA LYS A 14 -32.06 -11.53 0.73
C LYS A 14 -30.76 -12.08 0.16
N TYR A 15 -30.70 -13.39 -0.05
CA TYR A 15 -29.55 -14.04 -0.65
C TYR A 15 -29.23 -13.49 -2.05
N GLU A 16 -30.23 -13.37 -2.91
CA GLU A 16 -30.04 -12.85 -4.28
C GLU A 16 -29.60 -11.39 -4.27
N ARG A 17 -30.26 -10.54 -3.47
CA ARG A 17 -29.89 -9.13 -3.35
C ARG A 17 -28.48 -8.95 -2.79
N GLY A 18 -28.16 -9.66 -1.71
CA GLY A 18 -26.83 -9.58 -1.09
C GLY A 18 -25.71 -10.16 -1.97
N ARG A 19 -26.03 -11.23 -2.76
CA ARG A 19 -25.10 -11.73 -3.79
C ARG A 19 -24.80 -10.65 -4.82
N ASP A 20 -25.80 -9.97 -5.32
CA ASP A 20 -25.65 -8.96 -6.37
C ASP A 20 -24.86 -7.74 -5.86
N ILE A 21 -25.09 -7.32 -4.61
CA ILE A 21 -24.30 -6.28 -3.96
C ILE A 21 -22.83 -6.72 -3.83
N LEU A 22 -22.59 -7.95 -3.39
CA LEU A 22 -21.23 -8.48 -3.28
C LEU A 22 -20.51 -8.48 -4.63
N VAL A 23 -21.17 -8.89 -5.70
CA VAL A 23 -20.65 -8.84 -7.07
C VAL A 23 -20.33 -7.40 -7.48
N GLU A 24 -21.24 -6.47 -7.22
CA GLU A 24 -21.08 -5.06 -7.55
C GLU A 24 -19.82 -4.46 -6.89
N ILE A 25 -19.66 -4.65 -5.59
CA ILE A 25 -18.57 -4.00 -4.86
C ILE A 25 -17.22 -4.73 -4.96
N SER A 26 -17.25 -6.06 -5.07
CA SER A 26 -16.02 -6.85 -5.20
C SER A 26 -15.49 -6.93 -6.62
N GLY A 27 -16.36 -6.78 -7.62
CA GLY A 27 -16.04 -7.05 -9.01
C GLY A 27 -15.84 -8.54 -9.32
N ILE A 28 -16.14 -9.45 -8.38
CA ILE A 28 -15.99 -10.90 -8.56
C ILE A 28 -17.32 -11.46 -9.09
N PRO A 29 -17.32 -12.16 -10.24
CA PRO A 29 -18.55 -12.75 -10.79
C PRO A 29 -19.22 -13.74 -9.83
N ALA A 30 -20.55 -13.83 -9.90
CA ALA A 30 -21.34 -14.70 -9.01
C ALA A 30 -21.03 -16.20 -9.16
N ASP A 31 -20.51 -16.60 -10.31
CA ASP A 31 -20.10 -17.97 -10.68
C ASP A 31 -18.60 -18.23 -10.47
N ALA A 32 -17.86 -17.29 -9.90
CA ALA A 32 -16.47 -17.47 -9.55
C ALA A 32 -16.28 -18.64 -8.56
N PRO A 33 -15.11 -19.31 -8.55
CA PRO A 33 -14.81 -20.34 -7.57
C PRO A 33 -15.03 -19.85 -6.15
N LYS A 34 -15.69 -20.69 -5.34
CA LYS A 34 -15.95 -20.35 -3.93
C LYS A 34 -14.66 -20.20 -3.14
N ALA A 35 -14.64 -19.23 -2.24
CA ALA A 35 -13.55 -19.08 -1.27
C ALA A 35 -13.54 -20.27 -0.28
N ASP A 36 -12.38 -20.59 0.25
CA ASP A 36 -12.16 -21.75 1.13
C ASP A 36 -13.14 -21.80 2.32
N TYR A 37 -13.43 -20.67 2.93
CA TYR A 37 -14.42 -20.60 4.03
C TYR A 37 -15.83 -21.01 3.58
N ALA A 38 -16.21 -20.68 2.36
CA ALA A 38 -17.53 -21.00 1.81
C ALA A 38 -17.64 -22.48 1.37
N ILE A 39 -16.48 -23.12 1.13
CA ILE A 39 -16.41 -24.57 0.91
C ILE A 39 -16.50 -25.31 2.25
N LEU A 40 -15.75 -24.83 3.24
CA LEU A 40 -15.68 -25.43 4.58
C LEU A 40 -16.98 -25.29 5.37
N ALA A 41 -17.62 -24.13 5.28
CA ALA A 41 -18.85 -23.80 6.01
C ALA A 41 -19.82 -23.00 5.12
N PRO A 42 -20.60 -23.68 4.24
CA PRO A 42 -21.51 -23.03 3.28
C PRO A 42 -22.54 -22.09 3.91
N GLU A 43 -22.96 -22.37 5.15
CA GLU A 43 -23.90 -21.54 5.90
C GLU A 43 -23.34 -20.14 6.19
N ILE A 44 -22.01 -19.99 6.33
CA ILE A 44 -21.37 -18.70 6.52
C ILE A 44 -21.51 -17.85 5.24
N GLU A 45 -21.40 -18.46 4.06
CA GLU A 45 -21.62 -17.77 2.79
C GLU A 45 -23.05 -17.24 2.68
N VAL A 46 -24.04 -18.06 3.05
CA VAL A 46 -25.44 -17.65 3.06
C VAL A 46 -25.65 -16.49 4.03
N PHE A 47 -25.15 -16.63 5.27
CA PHE A 47 -25.26 -15.58 6.29
C PHE A 47 -24.61 -14.27 5.85
N LEU A 48 -23.43 -14.31 5.24
CA LEU A 48 -22.76 -13.12 4.72
C LEU A 48 -23.62 -12.42 3.66
N LYS A 49 -24.16 -13.14 2.69
CA LYS A 49 -25.01 -12.56 1.64
C LYS A 49 -26.30 -11.99 2.21
N GLU A 50 -27.00 -12.72 3.09
CA GLU A 50 -28.27 -12.28 3.63
C GLU A 50 -28.16 -11.18 4.68
N HIS A 51 -27.20 -11.30 5.60
CA HIS A 51 -27.10 -10.37 6.71
C HIS A 51 -26.16 -9.20 6.42
N LEU A 52 -24.91 -9.47 6.01
CA LEU A 52 -23.97 -8.38 5.79
C LEU A 52 -24.35 -7.56 4.55
N PHE A 53 -24.56 -8.21 3.41
CA PHE A 53 -24.78 -7.48 2.17
C PHE A 53 -26.23 -7.03 2.01
N ALA A 54 -27.24 -7.87 2.23
CA ALA A 54 -28.63 -7.46 2.09
C ALA A 54 -29.16 -6.65 3.27
N ASP A 55 -28.91 -7.05 4.53
CA ASP A 55 -29.46 -6.30 5.66
C ASP A 55 -28.68 -5.03 6.02
N LEU A 56 -27.38 -4.98 5.75
CA LEU A 56 -26.53 -3.85 6.14
C LEU A 56 -26.09 -3.00 4.93
N PHE A 57 -25.46 -3.63 3.92
CA PHE A 57 -24.90 -2.88 2.80
C PHE A 57 -25.95 -2.31 1.85
N GLU A 58 -27.11 -2.95 1.70
CA GLU A 58 -28.23 -2.46 0.89
C GLU A 58 -28.86 -1.16 1.41
N ARG A 59 -28.61 -0.83 2.70
CA ARG A 59 -29.20 0.37 3.31
C ARG A 59 -28.49 1.63 2.82
N ASP A 60 -29.27 2.62 2.38
CA ASP A 60 -28.81 3.89 1.82
C ASP A 60 -28.35 4.96 2.84
N VAL A 61 -28.17 4.58 4.11
CA VAL A 61 -27.72 5.50 5.17
C VAL A 61 -26.24 5.88 4.99
N LEU A 62 -25.42 4.89 4.61
CA LEU A 62 -24.00 5.06 4.29
C LEU A 62 -23.76 4.50 2.88
N THR A 63 -22.86 5.12 2.16
CA THR A 63 -22.35 4.62 0.88
C THR A 63 -21.51 3.37 1.08
N TYR A 64 -21.25 2.60 0.04
CA TYR A 64 -20.33 1.46 0.09
C TYR A 64 -18.92 1.89 0.50
N ALA A 65 -18.45 3.03 0.02
CA ALA A 65 -17.15 3.57 0.38
C ALA A 65 -17.05 3.86 1.90
N GLU A 66 -18.05 4.52 2.49
CA GLU A 66 -18.07 4.80 3.94
C GLU A 66 -18.11 3.52 4.78
N ARG A 67 -18.83 2.48 4.30
CA ARG A 67 -18.87 1.18 4.97
C ARG A 67 -17.53 0.47 4.90
N GLU A 68 -16.93 0.41 3.72
CA GLU A 68 -15.63 -0.23 3.54
C GLU A 68 -14.52 0.50 4.30
N LEU A 69 -14.54 1.83 4.33
CA LEU A 69 -13.58 2.61 5.11
C LEU A 69 -13.65 2.25 6.61
N THR A 70 -14.89 2.12 7.13
CA THR A 70 -15.12 1.70 8.51
C THR A 70 -14.66 0.26 8.73
N THR A 71 -14.98 -0.65 7.80
CA THR A 71 -14.60 -2.06 7.88
C THR A 71 -13.08 -2.24 7.86
N VAL A 72 -12.38 -1.56 6.95
CA VAL A 72 -10.92 -1.58 6.88
C VAL A 72 -10.31 -1.04 8.18
N ALA A 73 -10.84 0.06 8.73
CA ALA A 73 -10.33 0.62 9.99
C ALA A 73 -10.48 -0.37 11.15
N VAL A 74 -11.65 -1.02 11.27
CA VAL A 74 -11.91 -2.02 12.32
C VAL A 74 -11.00 -3.24 12.18
N ILE A 75 -10.93 -3.83 10.96
CA ILE A 75 -10.11 -5.03 10.73
C ILE A 75 -8.62 -4.72 10.95
N ALA A 76 -8.12 -3.61 10.43
CA ALA A 76 -6.72 -3.19 10.63
C ALA A 76 -6.38 -3.02 12.12
N SER A 77 -7.34 -2.59 12.95
CA SER A 77 -7.17 -2.43 14.39
C SER A 77 -7.07 -3.75 15.16
N LEU A 78 -7.44 -4.89 14.55
CA LEU A 78 -7.32 -6.21 15.17
C LEU A 78 -5.90 -6.77 15.11
N GLY A 79 -5.04 -6.24 14.24
CA GLY A 79 -3.63 -6.64 14.13
C GLY A 79 -3.44 -7.95 13.36
N LYS A 80 -2.60 -8.84 13.91
CA LYS A 80 -2.18 -10.07 13.21
C LYS A 80 -3.28 -11.12 13.12
N GLY A 81 -3.27 -11.89 12.04
CA GLY A 81 -4.16 -13.03 11.79
C GLY A 81 -5.42 -12.69 11.00
N VAL A 82 -5.60 -11.42 10.64
CA VAL A 82 -6.75 -10.94 9.84
C VAL A 82 -6.36 -10.49 8.44
N GLU A 83 -5.10 -10.69 8.04
CA GLU A 83 -4.53 -10.17 6.80
C GLU A 83 -5.32 -10.60 5.54
N PRO A 84 -5.79 -11.84 5.38
CA PRO A 84 -6.58 -12.22 4.21
C PRO A 84 -7.89 -11.44 4.10
N MET A 85 -8.60 -11.26 5.23
CA MET A 85 -9.84 -10.50 5.29
C MET A 85 -9.59 -9.01 5.02
N LEU A 86 -8.54 -8.45 5.64
CA LEU A 86 -8.15 -7.05 5.46
C LEU A 86 -7.84 -6.76 3.98
N LYS A 87 -7.07 -7.62 3.31
CA LYS A 87 -6.76 -7.51 1.87
C LYS A 87 -8.03 -7.55 1.02
N GLY A 88 -8.96 -8.43 1.33
CA GLY A 88 -10.25 -8.50 0.65
C GLY A 88 -11.01 -7.17 0.72
N HIS A 89 -11.16 -6.62 1.92
CA HIS A 89 -11.87 -5.34 2.14
C HIS A 89 -11.12 -4.13 1.58
N MET A 90 -9.78 -4.09 1.62
CA MET A 90 -9.00 -3.06 0.92
C MET A 90 -9.19 -3.14 -0.59
N GLY A 91 -9.28 -4.35 -1.15
CA GLY A 91 -9.60 -4.56 -2.56
C GLY A 91 -10.98 -4.04 -2.95
N ILE A 92 -11.99 -4.28 -2.13
CA ILE A 92 -13.35 -3.75 -2.30
C ILE A 92 -13.34 -2.22 -2.12
N ALA A 93 -12.67 -1.70 -1.11
CA ALA A 93 -12.55 -0.27 -0.86
C ALA A 93 -12.03 0.50 -2.10
N LEU A 94 -10.99 -0.02 -2.75
CA LEU A 94 -10.48 0.54 -4.00
C LEU A 94 -11.50 0.46 -5.15
N ASN A 95 -12.26 -0.64 -5.24
CA ASN A 95 -13.30 -0.80 -6.27
C ASN A 95 -14.46 0.19 -6.11
N VAL A 96 -14.82 0.53 -4.87
CA VAL A 96 -15.89 1.50 -4.58
C VAL A 96 -15.40 2.95 -4.53
N GLY A 97 -14.17 3.21 -4.96
CA GLY A 97 -13.63 4.55 -5.21
C GLY A 97 -12.80 5.16 -4.08
N ILE A 98 -12.50 4.41 -3.02
CA ILE A 98 -11.53 4.86 -2.03
C ILE A 98 -10.13 4.82 -2.64
N THR A 99 -9.39 5.90 -2.46
CA THR A 99 -8.03 6.02 -3.00
C THR A 99 -6.99 5.32 -2.11
N PRO A 100 -5.84 4.92 -2.65
CA PRO A 100 -4.72 4.42 -1.85
C PRO A 100 -4.30 5.37 -0.73
N ASP A 101 -4.36 6.70 -0.96
CA ASP A 101 -3.97 7.70 0.04
C ASP A 101 -4.98 7.82 1.20
N GLU A 102 -6.27 7.63 0.92
CA GLU A 102 -7.29 7.55 1.96
C GLU A 102 -7.09 6.30 2.82
N LEU A 103 -6.77 5.14 2.22
CA LEU A 103 -6.43 3.93 2.96
C LEU A 103 -5.17 4.11 3.83
N ARG A 104 -4.13 4.78 3.31
CA ARG A 104 -2.94 5.14 4.11
C ARG A 104 -3.29 6.05 5.28
N SER A 105 -4.21 6.99 5.08
CA SER A 105 -4.68 7.89 6.13
C SER A 105 -5.42 7.14 7.24
N VAL A 106 -6.24 6.14 6.89
CA VAL A 106 -6.88 5.24 7.87
C VAL A 106 -5.82 4.51 8.69
N LEU A 107 -4.80 3.94 8.05
CA LEU A 107 -3.73 3.23 8.75
C LEU A 107 -2.91 4.16 9.66
N ALA A 108 -2.73 5.42 9.28
CA ALA A 108 -2.11 6.42 10.16
C ALA A 108 -2.97 6.72 11.41
N ILE A 109 -4.30 6.72 11.27
CA ILE A 109 -5.24 6.85 12.40
C ILE A 109 -5.17 5.62 13.31
N VAL A 110 -5.10 4.41 12.73
CA VAL A 110 -4.90 3.16 13.48
C VAL A 110 -3.58 3.21 14.26
N GLU A 111 -2.48 3.62 13.64
CA GLU A 111 -1.18 3.77 14.32
C GLU A 111 -1.27 4.69 15.53
N LYS A 112 -1.91 5.84 15.36
CA LYS A 112 -2.03 6.86 16.41
C LYS A 112 -2.88 6.42 17.60
N ASN A 113 -3.94 5.65 17.37
CA ASN A 113 -4.96 5.37 18.38
C ASN A 113 -4.92 3.93 18.93
N ILE A 114 -4.39 2.98 18.17
CA ILE A 114 -4.32 1.56 18.53
C ILE A 114 -2.89 1.15 18.76
N GLY A 115 -2.07 1.16 17.70
CA GLY A 115 -0.67 0.78 17.80
C GLY A 115 0.01 0.67 16.44
N ARG A 116 1.32 0.72 16.50
CA ARG A 116 2.15 0.66 15.30
C ARG A 116 2.13 -0.74 14.66
N GLY A 117 2.15 -1.80 15.48
CA GLY A 117 2.17 -3.17 14.96
C GLY A 117 0.94 -3.49 14.10
N GLU A 118 -0.23 -3.00 14.51
CA GLU A 118 -1.49 -3.14 13.79
C GLU A 118 -1.46 -2.35 12.48
N ALA A 119 -0.99 -1.11 12.52
CA ALA A 119 -0.86 -0.27 11.34
C ALA A 119 0.15 -0.82 10.32
N ASP A 120 1.27 -1.36 10.78
CA ASP A 120 2.29 -1.94 9.89
C ASP A 120 1.76 -3.20 9.19
N GLY A 121 1.03 -4.06 9.89
CA GLY A 121 0.30 -5.17 9.26
C GLY A 121 -0.69 -4.70 8.20
N GLY A 122 -1.40 -3.60 8.47
CA GLY A 122 -2.31 -2.97 7.50
C GLY A 122 -1.58 -2.40 6.28
N ARG A 123 -0.44 -1.78 6.44
CA ARG A 123 0.38 -1.25 5.33
C ARG A 123 0.88 -2.36 4.41
N LEU A 124 1.29 -3.49 5.00
CA LEU A 124 1.63 -4.70 4.24
C LEU A 124 0.49 -5.14 3.37
N ALA A 125 -0.66 -5.37 3.99
CA ALA A 125 -1.84 -5.82 3.28
C ALA A 125 -2.21 -4.86 2.14
N LEU A 126 -2.13 -3.55 2.37
CA LEU A 126 -2.40 -2.54 1.35
C LEU A 126 -1.41 -2.63 0.18
N ASN A 127 -0.11 -2.76 0.46
CA ASN A 127 0.91 -2.84 -0.58
C ASN A 127 0.70 -4.08 -1.46
N GLU A 128 0.41 -5.24 -0.88
CA GLU A 128 0.11 -6.46 -1.65
C GLU A 128 -1.13 -6.30 -2.52
N VAL A 129 -2.18 -5.63 -2.01
CA VAL A 129 -3.39 -5.34 -2.79
C VAL A 129 -3.09 -4.39 -3.95
N LEU A 130 -2.32 -3.33 -3.71
CA LEU A 130 -1.94 -2.38 -4.75
C LEU A 130 -1.10 -3.04 -5.85
N GLN A 131 -0.15 -3.90 -5.48
CA GLN A 131 0.64 -4.69 -6.43
C GLN A 131 -0.24 -5.62 -7.26
N SER A 132 -1.14 -6.37 -6.62
CA SER A 132 -2.03 -7.31 -7.32
C SER A 132 -2.98 -6.62 -8.30
N LYS A 133 -3.34 -5.37 -8.04
CA LYS A 133 -4.19 -4.55 -8.92
C LYS A 133 -3.41 -3.74 -9.95
N GLY A 134 -2.06 -3.82 -9.97
CA GLY A 134 -1.22 -2.98 -10.82
C GLY A 134 -1.28 -1.48 -10.45
N LEU A 135 -1.80 -1.18 -9.26
CA LEU A 135 -1.81 0.15 -8.66
C LEU A 135 -0.50 0.30 -7.88
N THR A 136 0.56 0.72 -8.56
CA THR A 136 1.84 0.99 -7.87
C THR A 136 1.64 2.01 -6.75
N THR A 137 2.38 1.82 -5.65
CA THR A 137 2.56 2.83 -4.60
C THR A 137 2.75 4.19 -5.23
N ALA A 138 2.20 5.25 -4.65
CA ALA A 138 2.12 6.65 -5.09
C ALA A 138 2.91 6.97 -6.39
N PRO A 139 2.34 7.67 -7.35
CA PRO A 139 3.05 7.95 -8.60
C PRO A 139 4.43 8.49 -8.26
N GLU A 140 5.46 7.79 -8.72
CA GLU A 140 6.83 8.27 -8.57
C GLU A 140 6.87 9.71 -9.05
N ALA A 141 7.42 10.61 -8.24
CA ALA A 141 7.54 12.00 -8.63
C ALA A 141 8.24 12.07 -10.00
N PRO A 142 7.76 12.88 -10.94
CA PRO A 142 8.34 12.94 -12.26
C PRO A 142 9.84 13.24 -12.19
N ALA A 143 10.64 12.58 -13.03
CA ALA A 143 12.08 12.80 -13.05
C ALA A 143 12.39 14.25 -13.42
N VAL A 144 13.17 14.93 -12.59
CA VAL A 144 13.59 16.31 -12.80
C VAL A 144 15.00 16.34 -13.36
N THR A 145 15.23 17.13 -14.42
CA THR A 145 16.57 17.34 -14.95
C THR A 145 17.35 18.26 -14.01
N ILE A 146 18.50 17.78 -13.56
CA ILE A 146 19.46 18.51 -12.74
C ILE A 146 20.76 18.77 -13.54
N GLY A 147 21.77 19.39 -12.93
CA GLY A 147 22.99 19.77 -13.66
C GLY A 147 23.59 18.65 -14.53
N ASN A 148 24.20 19.03 -15.64
CA ASN A 148 24.81 18.14 -16.67
C ASN A 148 23.82 17.16 -17.35
N GLY A 149 22.52 17.48 -17.39
CA GLY A 149 21.49 16.67 -18.04
C GLY A 149 21.10 15.40 -17.27
N VAL A 150 21.65 15.16 -16.09
CA VAL A 150 21.25 14.06 -15.21
C VAL A 150 19.79 14.26 -14.79
N LYS A 151 19.00 13.21 -14.86
CA LYS A 151 17.63 13.21 -14.36
C LYS A 151 17.62 12.61 -12.94
N LYS A 152 16.87 13.23 -12.06
CA LYS A 152 16.65 12.75 -10.68
C LYS A 152 15.18 12.48 -10.45
N GLN A 153 14.87 11.37 -9.83
CA GLN A 153 13.52 10.94 -9.47
C GLN A 153 13.49 10.49 -8.02
N LYS A 154 12.53 11.00 -7.25
CA LYS A 154 12.28 10.49 -5.90
C LYS A 154 11.56 9.15 -5.99
N VAL A 155 12.05 8.16 -5.28
CA VAL A 155 11.50 6.81 -5.26
C VAL A 155 11.27 6.35 -3.82
N THR A 156 10.33 5.41 -3.67
CA THR A 156 10.05 4.76 -2.38
C THR A 156 10.01 3.25 -2.60
N PHE A 157 10.66 2.51 -1.72
CA PHE A 157 10.67 1.04 -1.69
C PHE A 157 10.69 0.57 -0.23
N HIS A 158 10.61 -0.73 0.02
CA HIS A 158 10.53 -1.28 1.38
C HIS A 158 11.67 -2.26 1.63
N ASN A 159 12.21 -2.27 2.84
CA ASN A 159 13.05 -3.36 3.30
C ASN A 159 12.17 -4.53 3.84
N ARG A 160 12.77 -5.66 4.22
CA ARG A 160 12.03 -6.83 4.73
C ARG A 160 11.32 -6.57 6.07
N PHE A 161 11.70 -5.51 6.80
CA PHE A 161 11.01 -5.07 8.00
C PHE A 161 9.88 -4.09 7.70
N LEU A 162 9.59 -3.86 6.38
CA LEU A 162 8.53 -3.01 5.87
C LEU A 162 8.68 -1.55 6.29
N ILE A 163 9.89 -1.15 6.50
CA ILE A 163 10.22 0.24 6.68
C ILE A 163 10.25 0.88 5.28
N ASP A 164 9.46 1.94 5.09
CA ASP A 164 9.48 2.75 3.88
C ASP A 164 10.83 3.41 3.73
N MET A 165 11.52 3.08 2.66
CA MET A 165 12.80 3.65 2.28
C MET A 165 12.57 4.72 1.24
N VAL A 166 13.07 5.92 1.44
CA VAL A 166 12.96 7.03 0.48
C VAL A 166 14.32 7.30 -0.13
N GLY A 167 14.38 7.28 -1.46
CA GLY A 167 15.59 7.48 -2.22
C GLY A 167 15.47 8.51 -3.34
N ASP A 168 16.61 8.97 -3.82
CA ASP A 168 16.78 9.71 -5.05
C ASP A 168 17.46 8.79 -6.08
N LEU A 169 16.73 8.44 -7.14
CA LEU A 169 17.22 7.66 -8.28
C LEU A 169 17.72 8.61 -9.35
N TYR A 170 18.97 8.44 -9.78
CA TYR A 170 19.61 9.29 -10.77
C TYR A 170 19.84 8.52 -12.06
N PHE A 171 19.50 9.14 -13.19
CA PHE A 171 19.69 8.60 -14.51
C PHE A 171 20.70 9.45 -15.28
N PRO A 172 21.60 8.84 -16.08
CA PRO A 172 22.51 9.58 -16.94
C PRO A 172 21.75 10.42 -17.99
N ALA A 173 22.37 11.47 -18.50
CA ALA A 173 21.76 12.39 -19.45
C ALA A 173 21.18 11.70 -20.69
N ASN A 174 21.83 10.63 -21.16
CA ASN A 174 21.45 9.83 -22.32
C ASN A 174 20.68 8.56 -21.96
N TYR A 175 20.04 8.52 -20.78
CA TYR A 175 19.26 7.36 -20.33
C TYR A 175 18.14 7.02 -21.31
N SER A 176 18.03 5.72 -21.60
CA SER A 176 16.96 5.14 -22.40
C SER A 176 16.45 3.87 -21.71
N PRO A 177 15.14 3.73 -21.43
CA PRO A 177 14.58 2.53 -20.78
C PRO A 177 14.76 1.25 -21.60
N ALA A 178 15.07 1.36 -22.90
CA ALA A 178 15.35 0.21 -23.77
C ALA A 178 16.78 -0.36 -23.59
N LYS A 179 17.64 0.29 -22.80
CA LYS A 179 19.03 -0.14 -22.58
C LYS A 179 19.22 -0.63 -21.14
N LYS A 180 20.15 -1.55 -20.97
CA LYS A 180 20.61 -1.97 -19.63
C LYS A 180 21.78 -1.09 -19.20
N TYR A 181 21.81 -0.74 -17.94
CA TYR A 181 22.84 0.06 -17.30
C TYR A 181 23.43 -0.67 -16.10
N ALA A 182 24.70 -0.46 -15.85
CA ALA A 182 25.24 -0.81 -14.54
C ALA A 182 24.66 0.15 -13.51
N ALA A 183 24.20 -0.39 -12.38
CA ALA A 183 23.58 0.36 -11.31
C ALA A 183 24.48 0.40 -10.07
N ILE A 184 24.48 1.52 -9.34
CA ILE A 184 25.26 1.71 -8.12
C ILE A 184 24.37 2.28 -7.03
N ILE A 185 24.42 1.63 -5.86
CA ILE A 185 23.74 2.12 -4.66
C ILE A 185 24.75 2.87 -3.79
N VAL A 186 24.37 4.07 -3.34
CA VAL A 186 25.21 4.95 -2.56
C VAL A 186 24.57 5.24 -1.21
N GLY A 187 25.03 4.60 -0.16
CA GLY A 187 24.56 4.83 1.19
C GLY A 187 25.21 6.08 1.83
N HIS A 188 24.49 6.71 2.72
CA HIS A 188 25.01 7.81 3.52
C HIS A 188 25.81 7.29 4.73
N PRO A 189 26.78 8.07 5.28
CA PRO A 189 27.50 7.71 6.47
C PRO A 189 26.57 7.73 7.71
N PHE A 190 27.08 7.19 8.81
CA PHE A 190 26.40 7.30 10.12
C PHE A 190 25.94 8.73 10.39
N GLY A 191 24.68 8.88 10.78
CA GLY A 191 24.07 10.18 11.08
C GLY A 191 23.81 11.09 9.87
N GLY A 192 24.09 10.62 8.64
CA GLY A 192 23.83 11.37 7.41
C GLY A 192 22.42 11.17 6.85
N VAL A 193 22.17 11.82 5.71
CA VAL A 193 20.97 11.68 4.89
C VAL A 193 21.35 11.69 3.40
N LYS A 194 20.43 11.22 2.54
CA LYS A 194 20.66 11.07 1.09
C LYS A 194 21.05 12.35 0.36
N GLU A 195 20.60 13.51 0.83
CA GLU A 195 20.89 14.81 0.22
C GLU A 195 22.32 15.26 0.40
N GLN A 196 23.06 14.66 1.32
CA GLN A 196 24.43 15.03 1.64
C GLN A 196 25.45 14.33 0.73
N THR A 197 26.45 13.69 1.31
CA THR A 197 27.57 13.06 0.59
C THR A 197 27.10 12.00 -0.41
N SER A 198 26.14 11.17 -0.04
CA SER A 198 25.65 10.10 -0.92
C SER A 198 24.97 10.63 -2.16
N GLY A 199 24.12 11.65 -2.06
CA GLY A 199 23.48 12.28 -3.21
C GLY A 199 24.48 12.97 -4.15
N LEU A 200 25.53 13.59 -3.59
CA LEU A 200 26.61 14.16 -4.38
C LEU A 200 27.33 13.08 -5.22
N HIS A 201 27.72 11.96 -4.58
CA HIS A 201 28.40 10.85 -5.25
C HIS A 201 27.48 10.17 -6.28
N ALA A 202 26.22 9.90 -5.91
CA ALA A 202 25.24 9.29 -6.82
C ALA A 202 25.08 10.15 -8.09
N ARG A 203 24.92 11.47 -7.96
CA ARG A 203 24.86 12.37 -9.11
C ARG A 203 26.13 12.31 -9.96
N LYS A 204 27.31 12.33 -9.35
CA LYS A 204 28.58 12.28 -10.06
C LYS A 204 28.79 10.99 -10.85
N LEU A 205 28.35 9.86 -10.26
CA LEU A 205 28.36 8.57 -10.95
C LEU A 205 27.35 8.53 -12.12
N ALA A 206 26.18 9.16 -11.96
CA ALA A 206 25.22 9.28 -13.05
C ALA A 206 25.74 10.18 -14.20
N GLU A 207 26.52 11.22 -13.91
CA GLU A 207 27.18 12.07 -14.92
C GLU A 207 28.13 11.26 -15.84
N ILE A 208 28.69 10.16 -15.36
CA ILE A 208 29.61 9.29 -16.13
C ILE A 208 28.91 8.01 -16.66
N GLY A 209 27.57 7.92 -16.57
CA GLY A 209 26.79 6.93 -17.30
C GLY A 209 26.17 5.80 -16.49
N TYR A 210 26.28 5.79 -15.16
CA TYR A 210 25.60 4.81 -14.30
C TYR A 210 24.16 5.23 -13.98
N VAL A 211 23.29 4.26 -13.71
CA VAL A 211 22.07 4.50 -12.95
C VAL A 211 22.44 4.40 -11.46
N THR A 212 22.05 5.37 -10.64
CA THR A 212 22.47 5.38 -9.24
C THR A 212 21.32 5.70 -8.31
N LEU A 213 21.33 5.07 -7.14
CA LEU A 213 20.34 5.28 -6.08
C LEU A 213 21.06 5.75 -4.81
N ALA A 214 20.72 6.95 -4.34
CA ALA A 214 21.02 7.38 -2.97
C ALA A 214 19.73 7.35 -2.15
N PHE A 215 19.76 6.74 -0.97
CA PHE A 215 18.56 6.59 -0.14
C PHE A 215 18.87 6.94 1.31
N ASP A 216 17.84 7.34 2.04
CA ASP A 216 17.91 7.45 3.50
C ASP A 216 17.77 6.04 4.10
N ALA A 217 18.68 5.65 4.97
CA ALA A 217 18.58 4.42 5.72
C ALA A 217 17.36 4.45 6.65
N SER A 218 16.89 3.27 7.07
CA SER A 218 15.86 3.15 8.10
C SER A 218 16.16 4.07 9.29
N TYR A 219 15.14 4.72 9.81
CA TYR A 219 15.17 5.67 10.93
C TYR A 219 15.76 7.06 10.61
N TYR A 220 16.25 7.29 9.38
CA TYR A 220 16.89 8.56 8.97
C TYR A 220 16.08 9.29 7.90
N GLY A 221 16.33 10.58 7.74
CA GLY A 221 15.81 11.44 6.69
C GLY A 221 14.30 11.31 6.48
N GLU A 222 13.91 11.07 5.24
CA GLU A 222 12.50 10.84 4.84
C GLU A 222 12.07 9.37 4.97
N SER A 223 13.02 8.42 5.16
CA SER A 223 12.69 7.01 5.37
C SER A 223 11.99 6.79 6.71
N GLY A 224 11.20 5.74 6.77
CA GLY A 224 10.42 5.33 7.93
C GLY A 224 11.30 4.79 9.07
N GLY A 225 10.64 4.16 10.02
CA GLY A 225 11.29 3.56 11.17
C GLY A 225 11.28 4.44 12.42
N TYR A 226 11.13 3.79 13.58
CA TYR A 226 11.13 4.43 14.91
C TYR A 226 11.85 3.53 15.93
N PRO A 227 12.60 4.07 16.90
CA PRO A 227 12.84 5.50 17.15
C PRO A 227 13.70 6.14 16.05
N ARG A 228 13.48 7.44 15.80
CA ARG A 228 14.26 8.18 14.79
C ARG A 228 15.74 8.27 15.17
N ARG A 229 16.60 8.29 14.15
CA ARG A 229 18.06 8.39 14.29
C ARG A 229 18.69 7.21 15.02
N MET A 230 18.03 6.06 15.00
CA MET A 230 18.60 4.82 15.48
C MET A 230 19.54 4.24 14.41
N GLU A 231 20.70 3.78 14.81
CA GLU A 231 21.60 3.03 13.94
C GLU A 231 21.53 1.54 14.29
N SER A 232 21.29 0.70 13.29
CA SER A 232 21.33 -0.74 13.41
C SER A 232 22.07 -1.31 12.20
N PRO A 233 23.27 -1.87 12.37
CA PRO A 233 24.00 -2.48 11.26
C PRO A 233 23.22 -3.57 10.54
N GLU A 234 22.45 -4.38 11.27
CA GLU A 234 21.61 -5.45 10.73
C GLU A 234 20.51 -4.90 9.81
N VAL A 235 19.79 -3.88 10.29
CA VAL A 235 18.74 -3.23 9.49
C VAL A 235 19.35 -2.52 8.29
N ARG A 236 20.51 -1.90 8.45
CA ARG A 236 21.19 -1.21 7.34
C ARG A 236 21.66 -2.17 6.24
N VAL A 237 22.14 -3.37 6.58
CA VAL A 237 22.44 -4.40 5.56
C VAL A 237 21.18 -4.77 4.78
N ASP A 238 20.07 -4.87 5.47
CA ASP A 238 18.78 -5.18 4.86
C ASP A 238 18.25 -4.03 3.97
N ASP A 239 18.46 -2.78 4.40
CA ASP A 239 18.17 -1.59 3.60
C ASP A 239 18.91 -1.62 2.25
N PHE A 240 20.19 -2.00 2.26
CA PHE A 240 20.97 -2.15 1.03
C PHE A 240 20.49 -3.31 0.17
N SER A 241 20.11 -4.44 0.77
CA SER A 241 19.52 -5.57 0.05
C SER A 241 18.23 -5.14 -0.67
N ALA A 242 17.35 -4.47 0.04
CA ALA A 242 16.12 -3.95 -0.54
C ALA A 242 16.37 -2.93 -1.67
N ALA A 243 17.40 -2.11 -1.54
CA ALA A 243 17.80 -1.17 -2.59
C ALA A 243 18.33 -1.88 -3.85
N VAL A 244 19.03 -3.03 -3.68
CA VAL A 244 19.46 -3.89 -4.80
C VAL A 244 18.26 -4.51 -5.51
N ASP A 245 17.30 -5.04 -4.74
CA ASP A 245 16.11 -5.68 -5.29
C ASP A 245 15.18 -4.67 -6.01
N PHE A 246 15.24 -3.40 -5.61
CA PHE A 246 14.48 -2.31 -6.23
C PHE A 246 15.05 -1.89 -7.60
N LEU A 247 16.37 -1.97 -7.85
CA LEU A 247 17.04 -1.55 -9.08
C LEU A 247 17.02 -2.60 -10.19
#